data_93f4d378a3b9c784655ccd2c061f86bf
#
_entry.id   93f4d378a3b9c784655ccd2c061f86bf
#
_cell.length_a   1.000
_cell.length_b   1.000
_cell.length_c   1.000
_cell.angle_alpha   90.00
_cell.angle_beta   90.00
_cell.angle_gamma   90.00
#
_symmetry.space_group_name_H-M   'P 1'
#
loop_
_entity.id
_entity.type
_entity.pdbx_description
1 polymer ?
#
loop_
_entity_poly.entity_id
_entity_poly.type
_entity_poly.pdbx_seq_one_letter_code
_entity_poly.pdbx_strand_id
1 'polypeptide(L)'
;KARAMAAQPSATKSGLYISSLFSRDEANADKPTELPSIPRAAPTNAPSADASFEQLGLEYILAAHLRERMDIRDKPTEIQRLAIPPLLSAPPMPQRDVLIQAQTGSGKTLTYLLPIVQSLLPLSEESFIDRSVGTLAIILAPTRELARQIYQVLERLLTLSLASPDEQAEGVPRRRARWIVPGLLTGGSTKNHEKQRLRKGCPILVSTPGRLLDHLQNTASLDVGKCRWLVLDEADRILELGFEEQLTGIIKALDGRRRLALSTARSALVESGALSSDAPDDQVTDSLGMAWWAWRRRVVLCSATLDERVQAFSGTTLCDPMLVRVGMKTEASAAEPTFAAPAQLAQHAVIVPPKLRFVSLLALLRQSLPRVADAAHQGAARIMVFLTCTDTVDFHWHAIGGARLGDQEASKEAALETPLAQHSQLFPGVPIYRLHGSMSQKDRIASLRAFHTLTDGTEGPPA
;
A
#
# COMPACT_ATOMS: atom_id res chain seq x y z
N LYS A 1 -34.55 37.39 -56.78
CA LYS A 1 -33.40 37.56 -57.73
C LYS A 1 -32.30 38.24 -57.02
N ALA A 2 -31.30 37.54 -56.49
CA ALA A 2 -29.97 38.01 -56.20
C ALA A 2 -29.02 36.83 -56.42
N ARG A 3 -28.17 36.95 -57.39
CA ARG A 3 -27.14 36.01 -57.83
C ARG A 3 -26.01 36.04 -56.85
N ALA A 4 -25.68 34.88 -56.25
CA ALA A 4 -24.46 34.66 -55.51
C ALA A 4 -23.30 34.53 -56.52
N MET A 5 -22.29 35.39 -56.41
CA MET A 5 -21.03 35.26 -57.12
C MET A 5 -20.17 34.24 -56.42
N ALA A 6 -19.84 33.17 -57.12
CA ALA A 6 -18.83 32.22 -56.71
C ALA A 6 -17.43 32.84 -56.86
N ALA A 7 -16.67 32.89 -55.80
CA ALA A 7 -15.27 33.20 -55.81
C ALA A 7 -14.44 31.97 -56.28
N GLN A 8 -13.65 32.11 -57.31
CA GLN A 8 -12.72 31.09 -57.80
C GLN A 8 -11.54 30.92 -56.82
N PRO A 9 -11.04 29.70 -56.61
CA PRO A 9 -9.86 29.49 -55.83
C PRO A 9 -8.60 29.81 -56.68
N SER A 10 -7.78 30.71 -56.20
CA SER A 10 -6.45 30.96 -56.76
C SER A 10 -5.56 29.78 -56.43
N ALA A 11 -4.97 29.19 -57.48
CA ALA A 11 -3.91 28.19 -57.35
C ALA A 11 -2.65 28.81 -56.79
N THR A 12 -2.24 28.36 -55.60
CA THR A 12 -0.88 28.66 -55.06
C THR A 12 -0.26 27.39 -54.49
N LYS A 13 0.86 27.08 -55.12
CA LYS A 13 2.08 26.42 -54.63
C LYS A 13 1.93 25.40 -53.51
N SER A 14 2.48 24.22 -53.74
CA SER A 14 2.75 23.14 -52.80
C SER A 14 3.34 23.65 -51.48
N GLY A 15 2.50 23.92 -50.52
CA GLY A 15 2.84 24.21 -49.13
C GLY A 15 2.28 23.13 -48.24
N LEU A 16 3.10 22.59 -47.39
CA LEU A 16 2.66 21.69 -46.30
C LEU A 16 1.39 22.24 -45.66
N TYR A 17 0.33 21.44 -45.65
CA TYR A 17 -0.85 21.71 -44.83
C TYR A 17 -0.47 21.60 -43.36
N ILE A 18 -0.10 22.69 -42.73
CA ILE A 18 -0.05 22.80 -41.27
C ILE A 18 -1.46 23.09 -40.84
N SER A 19 -2.08 22.15 -40.10
CA SER A 19 -3.39 22.34 -39.51
C SER A 19 -3.41 23.62 -38.68
N SER A 20 -4.47 24.44 -38.79
CA SER A 20 -4.68 25.66 -37.99
C SER A 20 -4.61 25.44 -36.48
N LEU A 21 -4.70 24.19 -36.00
CA LEU A 21 -4.41 23.79 -34.62
C LEU A 21 -2.97 23.99 -34.16
N PHE A 22 -2.04 24.24 -35.11
CA PHE A 22 -0.62 24.43 -34.85
C PHE A 22 -0.05 25.75 -35.37
N SER A 23 -0.90 26.64 -35.91
CA SER A 23 -0.49 28.02 -36.20
C SER A 23 -0.40 28.76 -34.86
N ARG A 24 0.82 28.97 -34.42
CA ARG A 24 1.12 29.84 -33.29
C ARG A 24 0.89 31.26 -33.74
N ASP A 25 -0.01 31.99 -33.13
CA ASP A 25 -0.09 33.44 -33.29
C ASP A 25 1.22 34.02 -32.76
N GLU A 26 2.08 34.50 -33.67
CA GLU A 26 3.40 35.07 -33.36
C GLU A 26 3.30 36.28 -32.41
N ALA A 27 2.13 36.90 -32.30
CA ALA A 27 1.87 38.03 -31.38
C ALA A 27 1.82 37.66 -29.91
N ASN A 28 1.71 36.37 -29.56
CA ASN A 28 1.65 35.88 -28.16
C ASN A 28 2.81 34.94 -27.76
N ALA A 29 3.88 34.86 -28.58
CA ALA A 29 4.96 33.90 -28.36
C ALA A 29 5.89 34.26 -27.17
N ASP A 30 5.86 35.49 -26.68
CA ASP A 30 6.86 36.00 -25.72
C ASP A 30 6.37 36.23 -24.30
N LYS A 31 5.14 35.83 -23.97
CA LYS A 31 4.72 35.83 -22.59
C LYS A 31 4.75 34.40 -22.08
N PRO A 32 5.69 34.04 -21.17
CA PRO A 32 5.55 32.79 -20.42
C PRO A 32 4.20 32.87 -19.72
N THR A 33 3.29 31.94 -20.06
CA THR A 33 2.02 31.79 -19.34
C THR A 33 2.39 31.42 -17.91
N GLU A 34 2.39 32.39 -17.02
CA GLU A 34 2.47 32.09 -15.59
C GLU A 34 1.30 31.16 -15.27
N LEU A 35 1.63 29.92 -15.00
CA LEU A 35 0.65 28.95 -14.50
C LEU A 35 0.06 29.58 -13.21
N PRO A 36 -1.27 29.68 -13.08
CA PRO A 36 -1.87 30.21 -11.89
C PRO A 36 -1.29 29.47 -10.68
N SER A 37 -0.80 30.22 -9.69
CA SER A 37 -0.32 29.66 -8.44
C SER A 37 -1.51 29.02 -7.73
N ILE A 38 -1.66 27.70 -7.90
CA ILE A 38 -2.68 26.94 -7.17
C ILE A 38 -2.26 26.98 -5.69
N PRO A 39 -3.10 27.49 -4.78
CA PRO A 39 -2.78 27.46 -3.36
C PRO A 39 -2.50 26.03 -2.96
N ARG A 40 -1.33 25.77 -2.36
CA ARG A 40 -0.95 24.45 -1.86
C ARG A 40 -1.93 24.06 -0.76
N ALA A 41 -2.85 23.18 -1.07
CA ALA A 41 -3.72 22.59 -0.06
C ALA A 41 -2.90 21.68 0.87
N ALA A 42 -3.38 21.51 2.11
CA ALA A 42 -2.74 20.65 3.09
C ALA A 42 -2.64 19.21 2.56
N PRO A 43 -1.54 18.47 2.84
CA PRO A 43 -1.40 17.07 2.45
C PRO A 43 -2.55 16.20 2.98
N THR A 44 -2.94 15.17 2.23
CA THR A 44 -3.97 14.20 2.65
C THR A 44 -3.58 13.42 3.91
N ASN A 45 -2.30 13.37 4.23
CA ASN A 45 -1.73 12.83 5.46
C ASN A 45 -1.33 13.94 6.45
N ALA A 46 -1.87 15.15 6.30
CA ALA A 46 -1.63 16.21 7.27
C ALA A 46 -2.12 15.77 8.65
N PRO A 47 -1.34 16.03 9.71
CA PRO A 47 -1.75 15.70 11.06
C PRO A 47 -3.02 16.48 11.44
N SER A 48 -3.96 15.82 12.10
CA SER A 48 -5.10 16.48 12.72
C SER A 48 -4.60 17.36 13.88
N ALA A 49 -5.08 18.60 13.95
CA ALA A 49 -4.62 19.55 14.97
C ALA A 49 -5.02 19.16 16.39
N ASP A 50 -6.09 18.37 16.57
CA ASP A 50 -6.89 18.33 17.78
C ASP A 50 -6.80 17.00 18.57
N ALA A 51 -5.95 16.04 18.19
CA ALA A 51 -5.86 14.76 18.90
C ALA A 51 -4.44 14.19 18.90
N SER A 52 -4.04 13.53 20.00
CA SER A 52 -2.87 12.65 20.06
C SER A 52 -3.30 11.20 19.88
N PHE A 53 -2.34 10.29 19.58
CA PHE A 53 -2.63 8.86 19.49
C PHE A 53 -3.14 8.28 20.82
N GLU A 54 -2.68 8.78 21.95
CA GLU A 54 -3.14 8.39 23.28
C GLU A 54 -4.61 8.77 23.51
N GLN A 55 -5.02 9.96 23.04
CA GLN A 55 -6.43 10.39 23.10
C GLN A 55 -7.35 9.55 22.23
N LEU A 56 -6.81 8.86 21.21
CA LEU A 56 -7.56 7.88 20.42
C LEU A 56 -7.71 6.53 21.11
N GLY A 57 -7.10 6.33 22.28
CA GLY A 57 -7.14 5.08 23.04
C GLY A 57 -5.95 4.15 22.76
N LEU A 58 -4.88 4.63 22.09
CA LEU A 58 -3.64 3.87 21.99
C LEU A 58 -2.92 3.87 23.35
N GLU A 59 -2.36 2.71 23.68
CA GLU A 59 -1.49 2.56 24.84
C GLU A 59 -0.24 3.45 24.68
N TYR A 60 0.19 4.05 25.80
CA TYR A 60 1.34 4.94 25.87
C TYR A 60 2.60 4.33 25.22
N ILE A 61 2.86 3.02 25.46
CA ILE A 61 4.00 2.32 24.90
C ILE A 61 4.00 2.35 23.36
N LEU A 62 2.84 2.18 22.73
CA LEU A 62 2.70 2.26 21.27
C LEU A 62 2.89 3.70 20.77
N ALA A 63 2.27 4.68 21.43
CA ALA A 63 2.40 6.09 21.07
C ALA A 63 3.86 6.57 21.19
N ALA A 64 4.55 6.19 22.27
CA ALA A 64 5.96 6.48 22.46
C ALA A 64 6.83 5.83 21.37
N HIS A 65 6.57 4.57 21.01
CA HIS A 65 7.30 3.87 19.96
C HIS A 65 7.14 4.55 18.58
N LEU A 66 5.95 5.04 18.26
CA LEU A 66 5.71 5.79 17.01
C LEU A 66 6.60 7.04 16.94
N ARG A 67 6.71 7.80 18.03
CA ARG A 67 7.53 9.01 18.11
C ARG A 67 9.04 8.72 18.01
N GLU A 68 9.50 7.78 18.85
CA GLU A 68 10.94 7.58 19.07
C GLU A 68 11.61 6.71 18.01
N ARG A 69 10.89 5.76 17.43
CA ARG A 69 11.46 4.72 16.55
C ARG A 69 10.96 4.76 15.13
N MET A 70 9.77 5.29 14.91
CA MET A 70 9.17 5.35 13.59
C MET A 70 9.18 6.75 12.98
N ASP A 71 9.64 7.77 13.75
CA ASP A 71 9.66 9.17 13.33
C ASP A 71 8.26 9.68 12.92
N ILE A 72 7.24 9.17 13.61
CA ILE A 72 5.86 9.57 13.40
C ILE A 72 5.50 10.56 14.52
N ARG A 73 5.16 11.78 14.11
CA ARG A 73 4.72 12.81 15.05
C ARG A 73 3.50 12.31 15.82
N ASP A 74 3.35 12.75 17.07
CA ASP A 74 2.23 12.36 17.96
C ASP A 74 0.87 12.99 17.53
N LYS A 75 0.68 13.10 16.25
CA LYS A 75 -0.56 13.64 15.67
C LYS A 75 -1.05 12.67 14.60
N PRO A 76 -2.18 12.00 14.84
CA PRO A 76 -2.78 11.10 13.87
C PRO A 76 -3.29 11.87 12.65
N THR A 77 -3.33 11.19 11.51
CA THR A 77 -4.02 11.71 10.32
C THR A 77 -5.54 11.67 10.54
N GLU A 78 -6.29 12.39 9.72
CA GLU A 78 -7.75 12.46 9.86
C GLU A 78 -8.40 11.06 9.80
N ILE A 79 -7.93 10.18 8.89
CA ILE A 79 -8.46 8.82 8.81
C ILE A 79 -8.11 7.99 10.04
N GLN A 80 -6.92 8.19 10.60
CA GLN A 80 -6.51 7.51 11.84
C GLN A 80 -7.37 7.97 13.02
N ARG A 81 -7.64 9.28 13.11
CA ARG A 81 -8.49 9.86 14.15
C ARG A 81 -9.91 9.27 14.13
N LEU A 82 -10.46 9.04 12.93
CA LEU A 82 -11.81 8.52 12.78
C LEU A 82 -11.91 7.00 12.94
N ALA A 83 -10.92 6.26 12.47
CA ALA A 83 -11.01 4.80 12.37
C ALA A 83 -10.33 4.05 13.52
N ILE A 84 -9.32 4.61 14.20
CA ILE A 84 -8.65 3.92 15.31
C ILE A 84 -9.60 3.66 16.49
N PRO A 85 -10.38 4.65 17.00
CA PRO A 85 -11.24 4.41 18.16
C PRO A 85 -12.24 3.28 17.96
N PRO A 86 -13.02 3.19 16.87
CA PRO A 86 -13.91 2.06 16.66
C PRO A 86 -13.17 0.72 16.49
N LEU A 87 -11.93 0.71 15.98
CA LEU A 87 -11.12 -0.51 15.87
C LEU A 87 -10.55 -0.96 17.22
N LEU A 88 -10.36 -0.05 18.17
CA LEU A 88 -9.92 -0.36 19.53
C LEU A 88 -11.07 -0.77 20.45
N SER A 89 -12.33 -0.59 20.02
CA SER A 89 -13.49 -0.93 20.87
C SER A 89 -13.41 -2.38 21.34
N ALA A 90 -13.43 -2.53 22.66
CA ALA A 90 -13.41 -3.81 23.36
C ALA A 90 -14.82 -4.14 23.93
N PRO A 91 -15.07 -5.40 24.30
CA PRO A 91 -16.30 -5.78 25.03
C PRO A 91 -16.57 -4.85 26.23
N PRO A 92 -17.83 -4.55 26.55
CA PRO A 92 -19.08 -5.09 25.98
C PRO A 92 -19.58 -4.42 24.69
N MET A 93 -18.81 -3.49 24.11
CA MET A 93 -19.22 -2.84 22.87
C MET A 93 -19.27 -3.83 21.70
N PRO A 94 -20.29 -3.79 20.83
CA PRO A 94 -20.38 -4.68 19.69
C PRO A 94 -19.18 -4.50 18.76
N GLN A 95 -18.52 -5.61 18.43
CA GLN A 95 -17.44 -5.59 17.44
C GLN A 95 -18.05 -5.54 16.05
N ARG A 96 -18.06 -4.35 15.47
CA ARG A 96 -18.50 -4.11 14.10
C ARG A 96 -17.33 -4.30 13.13
N ASP A 97 -17.64 -4.75 11.94
CA ASP A 97 -16.67 -4.67 10.84
C ASP A 97 -16.51 -3.22 10.41
N VAL A 98 -15.37 -2.88 9.81
CA VAL A 98 -15.09 -1.50 9.46
C VAL A 98 -14.74 -1.40 7.98
N LEU A 99 -15.44 -0.51 7.28
CA LEU A 99 -15.15 -0.13 5.90
C LEU A 99 -14.50 1.25 5.90
N ILE A 100 -13.22 1.29 5.56
CA ILE A 100 -12.41 2.51 5.55
C ILE A 100 -12.28 3.01 4.11
N GLN A 101 -12.90 4.14 3.80
CA GLN A 101 -12.69 4.81 2.53
C GLN A 101 -11.71 5.96 2.69
N ALA A 102 -10.52 5.82 2.14
CA ALA A 102 -9.48 6.84 2.17
C ALA A 102 -8.50 6.70 1.02
N GLN A 103 -7.97 7.80 0.53
CA GLN A 103 -6.98 7.84 -0.55
C GLN A 103 -5.68 7.12 -0.16
N THR A 104 -4.88 6.72 -1.16
CA THR A 104 -3.52 6.23 -0.94
C THR A 104 -2.67 7.32 -0.28
N GLY A 105 -1.77 6.92 0.63
CA GLY A 105 -0.94 7.88 1.37
C GLY A 105 -1.62 8.58 2.55
N SER A 106 -2.88 8.30 2.86
CA SER A 106 -3.60 8.91 4.01
C SER A 106 -3.25 8.31 5.37
N GLY A 107 -2.43 7.25 5.42
CA GLY A 107 -2.05 6.59 6.67
C GLY A 107 -2.85 5.33 7.01
N LYS A 108 -3.62 4.74 6.07
CA LYS A 108 -4.44 3.54 6.27
C LYS A 108 -3.70 2.37 6.90
N THR A 109 -2.45 2.13 6.51
CA THR A 109 -1.68 0.98 7.00
C THR A 109 -1.53 0.99 8.52
N LEU A 110 -1.19 2.11 9.12
CA LEU A 110 -1.11 2.24 10.57
C LEU A 110 -2.49 2.24 11.23
N THR A 111 -3.52 2.72 10.55
CA THR A 111 -4.90 2.73 11.05
C THR A 111 -5.37 1.35 11.50
N TYR A 112 -5.03 0.29 10.75
CA TYR A 112 -5.39 -1.08 11.15
C TYR A 112 -4.28 -1.82 11.88
N LEU A 113 -3.00 -1.54 11.62
CA LEU A 113 -1.89 -2.23 12.30
C LEU A 113 -1.83 -1.90 13.80
N LEU A 114 -2.06 -0.65 14.18
CA LEU A 114 -2.00 -0.22 15.58
C LEU A 114 -3.04 -0.94 16.46
N PRO A 115 -4.35 -0.97 16.11
CA PRO A 115 -5.33 -1.74 16.89
C PRO A 115 -5.04 -3.25 16.91
N ILE A 116 -4.56 -3.82 15.81
CA ILE A 116 -4.18 -5.24 15.76
C ILE A 116 -3.07 -5.52 16.78
N VAL A 117 -1.98 -4.75 16.72
CA VAL A 117 -0.84 -4.95 17.64
C VAL A 117 -1.27 -4.71 19.08
N GLN A 118 -2.00 -3.61 19.37
CA GLN A 118 -2.49 -3.33 20.70
C GLN A 118 -3.37 -4.46 21.27
N SER A 119 -4.22 -5.08 20.46
CA SER A 119 -5.05 -6.19 20.89
C SER A 119 -4.27 -7.44 21.27
N LEU A 120 -3.00 -7.55 20.87
CA LEU A 120 -2.12 -8.67 21.17
C LEU A 120 -1.13 -8.38 22.29
N LEU A 121 -0.88 -7.11 22.65
CA LEU A 121 0.09 -6.74 23.68
C LEU A 121 -0.22 -7.32 25.05
N PRO A 122 -1.47 -7.33 25.56
CA PRO A 122 -1.79 -7.90 26.86
C PRO A 122 -1.41 -9.39 26.98
N LEU A 123 -1.47 -10.13 25.88
CA LEU A 123 -1.05 -11.53 25.84
C LEU A 123 0.46 -11.72 26.06
N SER A 124 1.26 -10.65 25.93
CA SER A 124 2.70 -10.69 26.15
C SER A 124 3.09 -10.73 27.63
N GLU A 125 2.15 -10.49 28.52
CA GLU A 125 2.31 -10.64 29.95
C GLU A 125 2.19 -12.11 30.38
N GLU A 126 1.51 -12.92 29.56
CA GLU A 126 1.30 -14.35 29.80
C GLU A 126 2.55 -15.14 29.37
N SER A 127 3.20 -15.79 30.32
CA SER A 127 4.46 -16.50 30.08
C SER A 127 4.32 -17.76 29.20
N PHE A 128 3.09 -18.28 29.08
CA PHE A 128 2.79 -19.49 28.30
C PHE A 128 2.41 -19.19 26.84
N ILE A 129 2.20 -17.92 26.48
CA ILE A 129 1.90 -17.55 25.11
C ILE A 129 3.17 -17.49 24.28
N ASP A 130 3.19 -18.26 23.22
CA ASP A 130 4.22 -18.27 22.21
C ASP A 130 3.65 -18.29 20.79
N ARG A 131 4.49 -18.46 19.78
CA ARG A 131 4.09 -18.47 18.38
C ARG A 131 3.24 -19.68 17.98
N SER A 132 3.16 -20.71 18.80
CA SER A 132 2.34 -21.91 18.57
C SER A 132 0.84 -21.62 18.67
N VAL A 133 0.46 -20.45 19.22
CA VAL A 133 -0.93 -19.97 19.23
C VAL A 133 -1.56 -19.92 17.85
N GLY A 134 -0.75 -19.90 16.79
CA GLY A 134 -1.20 -19.82 15.39
C GLY A 134 -1.29 -18.39 14.88
N THR A 135 -2.05 -18.19 13.80
CA THR A 135 -2.24 -16.89 13.15
C THR A 135 -3.49 -16.20 13.68
N LEU A 136 -3.31 -15.06 14.33
CA LEU A 136 -4.36 -14.26 14.95
C LEU A 136 -4.85 -13.11 14.07
N ALA A 137 -3.98 -12.61 13.18
CA ALA A 137 -4.33 -11.54 12.24
C ALA A 137 -3.79 -11.85 10.83
N ILE A 138 -4.61 -11.58 9.83
CA ILE A 138 -4.27 -11.74 8.41
C ILE A 138 -4.53 -10.43 7.70
N ILE A 139 -3.53 -9.95 6.94
CA ILE A 139 -3.64 -8.77 6.09
C ILE A 139 -3.43 -9.21 4.65
N LEU A 140 -4.40 -8.90 3.78
CA LEU A 140 -4.35 -9.17 2.35
C LEU A 140 -4.08 -7.91 1.57
N ALA A 141 -3.15 -7.98 0.63
CA ALA A 141 -2.80 -6.92 -0.28
C ALA A 141 -2.84 -7.40 -1.74
N PRO A 142 -3.23 -6.54 -2.72
CA PRO A 142 -3.37 -6.93 -4.13
C PRO A 142 -2.07 -7.37 -4.77
N THR A 143 -0.95 -6.79 -4.37
CA THR A 143 0.36 -7.00 -4.99
C THR A 143 1.41 -7.44 -3.98
N ARG A 144 2.45 -8.10 -4.49
CA ARG A 144 3.60 -8.55 -3.67
C ARG A 144 4.37 -7.39 -3.09
N GLU A 145 4.44 -6.31 -3.84
CA GLU A 145 5.14 -5.09 -3.46
C GLU A 145 4.44 -4.40 -2.28
N LEU A 146 3.12 -4.22 -2.36
CA LEU A 146 2.34 -3.65 -1.26
C LEU A 146 2.36 -4.55 -0.02
N ALA A 147 2.21 -5.87 -0.19
CA ALA A 147 2.35 -6.82 0.91
C ALA A 147 3.71 -6.70 1.61
N ARG A 148 4.79 -6.48 0.85
CA ARG A 148 6.12 -6.26 1.41
C ARG A 148 6.25 -4.92 2.12
N GLN A 149 5.65 -3.86 1.60
CA GLN A 149 5.63 -2.55 2.26
C GLN A 149 4.88 -2.61 3.60
N ILE A 150 3.71 -3.23 3.63
CA ILE A 150 2.95 -3.46 4.87
C ILE A 150 3.79 -4.28 5.87
N TYR A 151 4.42 -5.35 5.39
CA TYR A 151 5.28 -6.20 6.22
C TYR A 151 6.46 -5.42 6.82
N GLN A 152 7.11 -4.54 6.07
CA GLN A 152 8.21 -3.69 6.56
C GLN A 152 7.74 -2.71 7.64
N VAL A 153 6.57 -2.09 7.45
CA VAL A 153 5.97 -1.22 8.48
C VAL A 153 5.67 -2.03 9.74
N LEU A 154 5.09 -3.23 9.58
CA LEU A 154 4.80 -4.12 10.69
C LEU A 154 6.08 -4.59 11.41
N GLU A 155 7.15 -4.95 10.70
CA GLU A 155 8.44 -5.30 11.31
C GLU A 155 8.98 -4.15 12.16
N ARG A 156 8.95 -2.91 11.66
CA ARG A 156 9.35 -1.72 12.42
C ARG A 156 8.47 -1.51 13.64
N LEU A 157 7.16 -1.66 13.51
CA LEU A 157 6.22 -1.52 14.62
C LEU A 157 6.47 -2.57 15.71
N LEU A 158 6.80 -3.82 15.33
CA LEU A 158 7.07 -4.92 16.25
C LEU A 158 8.48 -4.87 16.92
N THR A 159 9.30 -3.87 16.60
CA THR A 159 10.49 -3.57 17.39
C THR A 159 10.20 -2.86 18.73
N LEU A 160 8.92 -2.64 19.01
CA LEU A 160 8.36 -2.09 20.23
C LEU A 160 9.00 -2.69 21.50
N SER A 161 9.31 -1.84 22.48
CA SER A 161 9.69 -2.24 23.83
C SER A 161 8.45 -2.29 24.72
N LEU A 162 8.30 -3.38 25.48
CA LEU A 162 7.22 -3.50 26.47
C LEU A 162 7.51 -2.73 27.77
N ALA A 163 8.76 -2.34 28.00
CA ALA A 163 9.12 -1.45 29.10
C ALA A 163 8.80 0.00 28.73
N SER A 164 8.18 0.73 29.64
CA SER A 164 7.89 2.15 29.46
C SER A 164 9.19 2.96 29.33
N PRO A 165 9.17 4.17 28.76
CA PRO A 165 10.33 5.04 28.75
C PRO A 165 10.89 5.34 30.14
N ASP A 166 10.02 5.50 31.13
CA ASP A 166 10.40 5.76 32.52
C ASP A 166 11.14 4.53 33.11
N GLU A 167 10.59 3.33 32.93
CA GLU A 167 11.26 2.07 33.33
C GLU A 167 12.60 1.88 32.61
N GLN A 168 12.72 2.29 31.34
CA GLN A 168 13.97 2.25 30.60
C GLN A 168 15.00 3.25 31.16
N ALA A 169 14.55 4.42 31.60
CA ALA A 169 15.41 5.41 32.28
C ALA A 169 15.91 4.91 33.63
N GLU A 170 15.14 4.08 34.33
CA GLU A 170 15.53 3.39 35.57
C GLU A 170 16.42 2.17 35.36
N GLY A 171 16.79 1.87 34.09
CA GLY A 171 17.70 0.77 33.76
C GLY A 171 17.02 -0.59 33.58
N VAL A 172 15.70 -0.64 33.50
CA VAL A 172 14.95 -1.87 33.20
C VAL A 172 15.28 -2.33 31.78
N PRO A 173 15.70 -3.60 31.57
CA PRO A 173 16.05 -4.10 30.24
C PRO A 173 14.86 -4.01 29.28
N ARG A 174 15.12 -3.61 28.03
CA ARG A 174 14.12 -3.59 26.99
C ARG A 174 13.55 -4.98 26.75
N ARG A 175 12.29 -5.17 27.11
CA ARG A 175 11.52 -6.40 26.83
C ARG A 175 10.78 -6.22 25.51
N ARG A 176 10.83 -7.22 24.62
CA ARG A 176 10.06 -7.26 23.37
C ARG A 176 9.02 -8.36 23.43
N ALA A 177 7.90 -8.14 22.76
CA ALA A 177 6.89 -9.19 22.53
C ALA A 177 7.43 -10.22 21.52
N ARG A 178 8.36 -11.08 21.95
CA ARG A 178 9.09 -12.01 21.07
C ARG A 178 8.20 -13.04 20.36
N TRP A 179 7.01 -13.27 20.85
CA TRP A 179 6.06 -14.21 20.26
C TRP A 179 5.29 -13.59 19.07
N ILE A 180 5.12 -12.25 19.01
CA ILE A 180 4.45 -11.58 17.90
C ILE A 180 5.46 -11.46 16.74
N VAL A 181 5.49 -12.48 15.89
CA VAL A 181 6.37 -12.54 14.73
C VAL A 181 5.55 -12.39 13.46
N PRO A 182 5.88 -11.42 12.59
CA PRO A 182 5.17 -11.25 11.33
C PRO A 182 5.60 -12.30 10.31
N GLY A 183 4.65 -12.77 9.51
CA GLY A 183 4.85 -13.65 8.37
C GLY A 183 4.55 -12.93 7.06
N LEU A 184 5.33 -13.20 6.01
CA LEU A 184 5.05 -12.71 4.66
C LEU A 184 4.89 -13.90 3.71
N LEU A 185 3.72 -13.99 3.04
CA LEU A 185 3.42 -14.98 2.02
C LEU A 185 3.15 -14.28 0.69
N THR A 186 4.16 -14.27 -0.18
CA THR A 186 4.04 -13.68 -1.52
C THR A 186 4.64 -14.63 -2.54
N GLY A 187 4.08 -14.68 -3.73
CA GLY A 187 4.68 -15.47 -4.81
C GLY A 187 6.13 -15.02 -5.06
N GLY A 188 6.97 -15.95 -5.52
CA GLY A 188 8.40 -15.70 -5.80
C GLY A 188 9.37 -16.24 -4.75
N SER A 189 8.92 -16.50 -3.52
CA SER A 189 9.68 -17.32 -2.56
C SER A 189 9.34 -18.80 -2.72
N THR A 190 10.29 -19.68 -2.33
CA THR A 190 10.04 -21.12 -2.39
C THR A 190 8.99 -21.52 -1.35
N LYS A 191 8.00 -22.30 -1.77
CA LYS A 191 6.90 -22.75 -0.91
C LYS A 191 7.39 -23.48 0.35
N ASN A 192 8.50 -24.19 0.23
CA ASN A 192 9.11 -24.91 1.36
C ASN A 192 9.61 -23.94 2.47
N HIS A 193 10.22 -22.84 2.09
CA HIS A 193 10.67 -21.84 3.05
C HIS A 193 9.49 -21.19 3.79
N GLU A 194 8.41 -20.88 3.07
CA GLU A 194 7.18 -20.36 3.68
C GLU A 194 6.54 -21.39 4.64
N LYS A 195 6.47 -22.67 4.24
CA LYS A 195 6.00 -23.76 5.11
C LYS A 195 6.81 -23.89 6.41
N GLN A 196 8.14 -23.75 6.31
CA GLN A 196 9.00 -23.78 7.52
C GLN A 196 8.71 -22.63 8.47
N ARG A 197 8.46 -21.40 7.93
CA ARG A 197 8.06 -20.24 8.75
C ARG A 197 6.70 -20.46 9.40
N LEU A 198 5.72 -20.97 8.66
CA LEU A 198 4.38 -21.26 9.16
C LEU A 198 4.40 -22.32 10.28
N ARG A 199 5.27 -23.34 10.17
CA ARG A 199 5.48 -24.33 11.25
C ARG A 199 5.99 -23.72 12.56
N LYS A 200 6.78 -22.65 12.47
CA LYS A 200 7.30 -21.93 13.65
C LYS A 200 6.25 -20.99 14.25
N GLY A 201 5.12 -20.79 13.57
CA GLY A 201 4.07 -19.86 13.94
C GLY A 201 4.33 -18.41 13.47
N CYS A 202 3.28 -17.81 12.95
CA CYS A 202 3.25 -16.41 12.49
C CYS A 202 1.95 -15.76 12.99
N PRO A 203 1.91 -15.17 14.18
CA PRO A 203 0.72 -14.55 14.75
C PRO A 203 0.09 -13.46 13.87
N ILE A 204 0.89 -12.70 13.13
CA ILE A 204 0.40 -11.73 12.16
C ILE A 204 0.94 -12.10 10.78
N LEU A 205 0.04 -12.29 9.82
CA LEU A 205 0.38 -12.75 8.48
C LEU A 205 -0.01 -11.72 7.42
N VAL A 206 0.95 -11.31 6.61
CA VAL A 206 0.71 -10.46 5.43
C VAL A 206 0.83 -11.31 4.17
N SER A 207 -0.15 -11.24 3.28
CA SER A 207 -0.17 -12.11 2.09
C SER A 207 -0.86 -11.47 0.88
N THR A 208 -0.61 -12.05 -0.29
CA THR A 208 -1.48 -11.87 -1.46
C THR A 208 -2.58 -12.94 -1.47
N PRO A 209 -3.79 -12.65 -2.03
CA PRO A 209 -4.94 -13.56 -1.94
C PRO A 209 -4.64 -14.98 -2.44
N GLY A 210 -4.12 -15.10 -3.66
CA GLY A 210 -3.85 -16.42 -4.26
C GLY A 210 -2.84 -17.25 -3.45
N ARG A 211 -1.83 -16.59 -2.82
CA ARG A 211 -0.83 -17.31 -2.03
C ARG A 211 -1.37 -17.80 -0.70
N LEU A 212 -2.20 -16.98 -0.04
CA LEU A 212 -2.87 -17.38 1.18
C LEU A 212 -3.81 -18.57 0.93
N LEU A 213 -4.65 -18.49 -0.12
CA LEU A 213 -5.57 -19.57 -0.47
C LEU A 213 -4.83 -20.89 -0.72
N ASP A 214 -3.72 -20.84 -1.48
CA ASP A 214 -2.89 -22.04 -1.71
C ASP A 214 -2.36 -22.65 -0.39
N HIS A 215 -1.93 -21.81 0.58
CA HIS A 215 -1.50 -22.31 1.88
C HIS A 215 -2.65 -22.83 2.74
N LEU A 216 -3.82 -22.21 2.72
CA LEU A 216 -5.01 -22.68 3.43
C LEU A 216 -5.46 -24.06 2.93
N GLN A 217 -5.30 -24.32 1.62
CA GLN A 217 -5.67 -25.59 1.01
C GLN A 217 -4.60 -26.69 1.16
N ASN A 218 -3.32 -26.32 1.08
CA ASN A 218 -2.22 -27.25 0.89
C ASN A 218 -1.17 -27.28 2.01
N THR A 219 -1.39 -26.57 3.13
CA THR A 219 -0.43 -26.51 4.23
C THR A 219 -1.10 -26.75 5.56
N ALA A 220 -0.97 -27.97 6.08
CA ALA A 220 -1.59 -28.38 7.34
C ALA A 220 -1.03 -27.59 8.55
N SER A 221 0.23 -27.12 8.48
CA SER A 221 0.86 -26.36 9.57
C SER A 221 0.41 -24.91 9.67
N LEU A 222 -0.45 -24.42 8.78
CA LEU A 222 -1.06 -23.08 8.89
C LEU A 222 -2.29 -23.18 9.80
N ASP A 223 -2.12 -22.86 11.08
CA ASP A 223 -3.21 -22.74 12.03
C ASP A 223 -3.81 -21.33 12.00
N VAL A 224 -5.10 -21.25 11.64
CA VAL A 224 -5.90 -20.02 11.58
C VAL A 224 -7.21 -20.13 12.36
N GLY A 225 -7.38 -21.21 13.15
CA GLY A 225 -8.61 -21.49 13.88
C GLY A 225 -8.96 -20.41 14.91
N LYS A 226 -7.96 -19.65 15.38
CA LYS A 226 -8.07 -18.57 16.35
C LYS A 226 -7.96 -17.18 15.72
N CYS A 227 -8.02 -17.07 14.39
CA CYS A 227 -7.87 -15.80 13.69
C CYS A 227 -8.96 -14.80 14.07
N ARG A 228 -8.56 -13.63 14.59
CA ARG A 228 -9.43 -12.56 15.09
C ARG A 228 -9.55 -11.38 14.13
N TRP A 229 -8.56 -11.18 13.26
CA TRP A 229 -8.52 -10.04 12.35
C TRP A 229 -8.32 -10.50 10.91
N LEU A 230 -9.12 -9.96 10.01
CA LEU A 230 -8.93 -10.07 8.56
C LEU A 230 -8.97 -8.67 7.97
N VAL A 231 -7.88 -8.22 7.41
CA VAL A 231 -7.77 -6.92 6.74
C VAL A 231 -7.63 -7.14 5.25
N LEU A 232 -8.42 -6.39 4.46
CA LEU A 232 -8.32 -6.31 3.01
C LEU A 232 -7.84 -4.90 2.66
N ASP A 233 -6.55 -4.74 2.34
CA ASP A 233 -6.00 -3.43 1.95
C ASP A 233 -6.04 -3.25 0.44
N GLU A 234 -6.43 -2.06 -0.03
CA GLU A 234 -6.73 -1.77 -1.43
C GLU A 234 -7.73 -2.77 -2.03
N ALA A 235 -8.88 -2.92 -1.37
CA ALA A 235 -9.90 -3.90 -1.75
C ALA A 235 -10.46 -3.66 -3.16
N ASP A 236 -10.61 -2.41 -3.58
CA ASP A 236 -10.93 -2.03 -4.95
C ASP A 236 -9.95 -2.66 -5.94
N ARG A 237 -8.66 -2.56 -5.65
CA ARG A 237 -7.61 -3.13 -6.50
C ARG A 237 -7.60 -4.65 -6.48
N ILE A 238 -7.87 -5.28 -5.33
CA ILE A 238 -7.99 -6.75 -5.24
C ILE A 238 -9.13 -7.25 -6.15
N LEU A 239 -10.27 -6.57 -6.11
CA LEU A 239 -11.45 -6.93 -6.92
C LEU A 239 -11.25 -6.62 -8.41
N GLU A 240 -10.62 -5.49 -8.77
CA GLU A 240 -10.25 -5.16 -10.15
C GLU A 240 -9.33 -6.22 -10.78
N LEU A 241 -8.40 -6.79 -10.00
CA LEU A 241 -7.51 -7.85 -10.44
C LEU A 241 -8.17 -9.24 -10.52
N GLY A 242 -9.46 -9.35 -10.21
CA GLY A 242 -10.24 -10.58 -10.32
C GLY A 242 -10.00 -11.59 -9.19
N PHE A 243 -9.59 -11.16 -8.01
CA PHE A 243 -9.37 -12.04 -6.86
C PHE A 243 -10.63 -12.32 -6.01
N GLU A 244 -11.82 -12.01 -6.50
CA GLU A 244 -13.08 -12.16 -5.74
C GLU A 244 -13.34 -13.61 -5.32
N GLU A 245 -13.15 -14.57 -6.24
CA GLU A 245 -13.31 -16.00 -5.93
C GLU A 245 -12.30 -16.47 -4.86
N GLN A 246 -11.05 -16.01 -4.97
CA GLN A 246 -10.00 -16.31 -3.99
C GLN A 246 -10.34 -15.74 -2.61
N LEU A 247 -10.85 -14.51 -2.54
CA LEU A 247 -11.31 -13.91 -1.28
C LEU A 247 -12.45 -14.72 -0.66
N THR A 248 -13.44 -15.08 -1.46
CA THR A 248 -14.57 -15.93 -1.01
C THR A 248 -14.07 -17.29 -0.50
N GLY A 249 -13.12 -17.90 -1.21
CA GLY A 249 -12.48 -19.15 -0.80
C GLY A 249 -11.71 -19.02 0.51
N ILE A 250 -10.98 -17.92 0.69
CA ILE A 250 -10.26 -17.61 1.94
C ILE A 250 -11.23 -17.47 3.11
N ILE A 251 -12.30 -16.69 2.97
CA ILE A 251 -13.28 -16.45 4.02
C ILE A 251 -13.94 -17.78 4.44
N LYS A 252 -14.39 -18.59 3.47
CA LYS A 252 -14.96 -19.92 3.73
C LYS A 252 -13.98 -20.85 4.45
N ALA A 253 -12.70 -20.84 4.06
CA ALA A 253 -11.67 -21.65 4.68
C ALA A 253 -11.39 -21.20 6.13
N LEU A 254 -11.33 -19.88 6.39
CA LEU A 254 -11.16 -19.32 7.72
C LEU A 254 -12.35 -19.67 8.63
N ASP A 255 -13.57 -19.57 8.13
CA ASP A 255 -14.78 -19.92 8.88
C ASP A 255 -14.87 -21.42 9.18
N GLY A 256 -14.49 -22.27 8.22
CA GLY A 256 -14.43 -23.71 8.42
C GLY A 256 -13.38 -24.10 9.47
N ARG A 257 -12.17 -23.50 9.39
CA ARG A 257 -11.09 -23.76 10.38
C ARG A 257 -11.46 -23.25 11.77
N ARG A 258 -12.12 -22.10 11.87
CA ARG A 258 -12.62 -21.57 13.14
C ARG A 258 -13.65 -22.52 13.77
N ARG A 259 -14.66 -22.97 13.00
CA ARG A 259 -15.68 -23.91 13.47
C ARG A 259 -15.07 -25.22 13.96
N LEU A 260 -14.11 -25.76 13.20
CA LEU A 260 -13.42 -26.99 13.58
C LEU A 260 -12.64 -26.81 14.90
N ALA A 261 -11.85 -25.71 15.02
CA ALA A 261 -11.09 -25.44 16.23
C ALA A 261 -11.99 -25.25 17.46
N LEU A 262 -13.10 -24.52 17.31
CA LEU A 262 -14.09 -24.32 18.37
C LEU A 262 -14.75 -25.66 18.79
N SER A 263 -15.18 -26.47 17.82
CA SER A 263 -15.82 -27.78 18.14
C SER A 263 -14.82 -28.71 18.81
N THR A 264 -13.57 -28.75 18.40
CA THR A 264 -12.52 -29.56 19.03
C THR A 264 -12.28 -29.11 20.49
N ALA A 265 -12.13 -27.79 20.70
CA ALA A 265 -11.94 -27.25 22.05
C ALA A 265 -13.15 -27.52 22.95
N ARG A 266 -14.38 -27.34 22.45
CA ARG A 266 -15.62 -27.65 23.15
C ARG A 266 -15.68 -29.12 23.55
N SER A 267 -15.42 -30.05 22.62
CA SER A 267 -15.44 -31.48 22.91
C SER A 267 -14.46 -31.86 24.05
N ALA A 268 -13.23 -31.31 23.99
CA ALA A 268 -12.23 -31.57 25.02
C ALA A 268 -12.65 -31.05 26.42
N LEU A 269 -13.29 -29.86 26.48
CA LEU A 269 -13.79 -29.29 27.73
C LEU A 269 -14.99 -30.08 28.29
N VAL A 270 -15.89 -30.55 27.43
CA VAL A 270 -17.04 -31.39 27.83
C VAL A 270 -16.55 -32.75 28.32
N GLU A 271 -15.62 -33.40 27.62
CA GLU A 271 -15.03 -34.67 28.02
C GLU A 271 -14.29 -34.59 29.37
N SER A 272 -13.64 -33.46 29.64
CA SER A 272 -12.97 -33.21 30.92
C SER A 272 -13.94 -32.80 32.05
N GLY A 273 -15.24 -32.61 31.77
CA GLY A 273 -16.22 -32.12 32.72
C GLY A 273 -16.11 -30.64 33.10
N ALA A 274 -15.22 -29.88 32.38
CA ALA A 274 -14.99 -28.48 32.66
C ALA A 274 -16.06 -27.55 32.06
N LEU A 275 -16.84 -28.04 31.08
CA LEU A 275 -17.88 -27.27 30.40
C LEU A 275 -19.15 -28.11 30.17
N SER A 276 -20.32 -27.49 30.28
CA SER A 276 -21.59 -28.12 29.87
C SER A 276 -21.70 -28.20 28.35
N SER A 277 -22.36 -29.23 27.82
CA SER A 277 -22.62 -29.36 26.37
C SER A 277 -23.35 -28.16 25.78
N ASP A 278 -24.21 -27.52 26.53
CA ASP A 278 -25.07 -26.41 26.11
C ASP A 278 -24.46 -25.02 26.42
N ALA A 279 -23.23 -24.99 26.92
CA ALA A 279 -22.57 -23.74 27.25
C ALA A 279 -22.36 -22.87 25.99
N PRO A 280 -22.49 -21.54 26.10
CA PRO A 280 -22.29 -20.65 24.96
C PRO A 280 -20.81 -20.61 24.50
N ASP A 281 -20.58 -20.18 23.27
CA ASP A 281 -19.25 -20.19 22.64
C ASP A 281 -18.22 -19.28 23.34
N ASP A 282 -18.68 -18.26 24.05
CA ASP A 282 -17.84 -17.33 24.83
C ASP A 282 -17.18 -17.96 26.07
N GLN A 283 -17.71 -19.08 26.53
CA GLN A 283 -17.13 -19.85 27.64
C GLN A 283 -16.14 -20.92 27.16
N VAL A 284 -16.07 -21.18 25.86
CA VAL A 284 -15.13 -22.16 25.32
C VAL A 284 -13.71 -21.58 25.31
N THR A 285 -12.83 -22.22 26.07
CA THR A 285 -11.40 -21.87 26.09
C THR A 285 -10.57 -22.95 25.39
N ASP A 286 -9.36 -22.59 24.94
CA ASP A 286 -8.43 -23.57 24.44
C ASP A 286 -7.63 -24.23 25.59
N SER A 287 -6.66 -25.09 25.23
CA SER A 287 -5.78 -25.76 26.21
C SER A 287 -4.92 -24.79 27.06
N LEU A 288 -4.86 -23.53 26.70
CA LEU A 288 -4.18 -22.44 27.41
C LEU A 288 -5.14 -21.63 28.29
N GLY A 289 -6.42 -22.00 28.35
CA GLY A 289 -7.46 -21.27 29.08
C GLY A 289 -7.93 -19.98 28.39
N MET A 290 -7.59 -19.76 27.14
CA MET A 290 -7.90 -18.54 26.41
C MET A 290 -9.21 -18.66 25.62
N ALA A 291 -10.13 -17.69 25.80
CA ALA A 291 -11.44 -17.64 25.12
C ALA A 291 -11.36 -17.01 23.72
N TRP A 292 -10.63 -17.63 22.81
CA TRP A 292 -10.40 -17.10 21.46
C TRP A 292 -11.68 -16.94 20.64
N TRP A 293 -12.70 -17.72 20.93
CA TRP A 293 -13.95 -17.78 20.18
C TRP A 293 -15.08 -16.94 20.77
N ALA A 294 -14.85 -16.29 21.93
CA ALA A 294 -15.81 -15.38 22.55
C ALA A 294 -16.29 -14.27 21.60
N TRP A 295 -15.46 -13.90 20.66
CA TRP A 295 -15.74 -12.85 19.69
C TRP A 295 -15.60 -13.34 18.26
N ARG A 296 -16.45 -12.81 17.39
CA ARG A 296 -16.36 -13.02 15.95
C ARG A 296 -15.04 -12.45 15.39
N ARG A 297 -14.52 -13.04 14.31
CA ARG A 297 -13.42 -12.41 13.56
C ARG A 297 -13.88 -11.06 13.04
N ARG A 298 -13.13 -10.00 13.31
CA ARG A 298 -13.35 -8.67 12.78
C ARG A 298 -12.77 -8.57 11.38
N VAL A 299 -13.56 -8.01 10.45
CA VAL A 299 -13.10 -7.70 9.08
C VAL A 299 -12.92 -6.21 8.92
N VAL A 300 -11.78 -5.80 8.39
CA VAL A 300 -11.49 -4.41 8.03
C VAL A 300 -11.24 -4.35 6.54
N LEU A 301 -12.04 -3.58 5.83
CA LEU A 301 -11.90 -3.37 4.40
C LEU A 301 -11.44 -1.95 4.16
N CYS A 302 -10.26 -1.79 3.54
CA CYS A 302 -9.68 -0.49 3.17
C CYS A 302 -9.76 -0.33 1.66
N SER A 303 -10.32 0.78 1.18
CA SER A 303 -10.44 1.08 -0.24
C SER A 303 -10.25 2.56 -0.50
N ALA A 304 -9.74 2.91 -1.68
CA ALA A 304 -9.73 4.29 -2.13
C ALA A 304 -11.08 4.67 -2.75
N THR A 305 -11.73 3.75 -3.42
CA THR A 305 -13.02 3.93 -4.09
C THR A 305 -14.09 3.00 -3.50
N LEU A 306 -15.35 3.39 -3.59
CA LEU A 306 -16.51 2.55 -3.25
C LEU A 306 -17.35 2.33 -4.51
N ASP A 307 -16.76 1.63 -5.51
CA ASP A 307 -17.48 1.23 -6.71
C ASP A 307 -18.52 0.13 -6.40
N GLU A 308 -19.35 -0.21 -7.38
CA GLU A 308 -20.40 -1.21 -7.22
C GLU A 308 -19.85 -2.59 -6.79
N ARG A 309 -18.66 -2.96 -7.24
CA ARG A 309 -18.02 -4.24 -6.86
C ARG A 309 -17.62 -4.26 -5.40
N VAL A 310 -17.00 -3.17 -4.92
CA VAL A 310 -16.62 -3.03 -3.50
C VAL A 310 -17.88 -3.01 -2.62
N GLN A 311 -18.93 -2.31 -3.06
CA GLN A 311 -20.20 -2.27 -2.32
C GLN A 311 -20.86 -3.65 -2.27
N ALA A 312 -20.96 -4.36 -3.39
CA ALA A 312 -21.52 -5.70 -3.44
C ALA A 312 -20.73 -6.69 -2.59
N PHE A 313 -19.39 -6.66 -2.70
CA PHE A 313 -18.52 -7.53 -1.90
C PHE A 313 -18.60 -7.19 -0.41
N SER A 314 -18.65 -5.91 -0.04
CA SER A 314 -18.79 -5.51 1.37
C SER A 314 -20.13 -5.93 1.95
N GLY A 315 -21.23 -5.81 1.19
CA GLY A 315 -22.55 -6.24 1.61
C GLY A 315 -22.68 -7.74 1.87
N THR A 316 -21.90 -8.58 1.16
CA THR A 316 -21.88 -10.03 1.37
C THR A 316 -20.87 -10.50 2.44
N THR A 317 -19.82 -9.72 2.67
CA THR A 317 -18.68 -10.14 3.50
C THR A 317 -18.69 -9.54 4.89
N LEU A 318 -19.07 -8.25 5.01
CA LEU A 318 -19.03 -7.52 6.27
C LEU A 318 -20.32 -7.71 7.06
N CYS A 319 -20.20 -7.80 8.38
CA CYS A 319 -21.33 -7.89 9.29
C CYS A 319 -21.44 -6.57 10.08
N ASP A 320 -22.60 -5.92 9.98
CA ASP A 320 -22.88 -4.62 10.60
C ASP A 320 -21.73 -3.60 10.39
N PRO A 321 -21.35 -3.31 9.14
CA PRO A 321 -20.17 -2.51 8.88
C PRO A 321 -20.35 -1.04 9.30
N MET A 322 -19.31 -0.49 9.94
CA MET A 322 -19.18 0.94 10.14
C MET A 322 -18.39 1.53 8.96
N LEU A 323 -19.00 2.49 8.26
CA LEU A 323 -18.29 3.24 7.22
C LEU A 323 -17.52 4.42 7.84
N VAL A 324 -16.21 4.43 7.61
CA VAL A 324 -15.32 5.54 7.99
C VAL A 324 -14.78 6.22 6.74
N ARG A 325 -15.10 7.51 6.58
CA ARG A 325 -14.71 8.33 5.44
C ARG A 325 -14.21 9.69 5.90
N VAL A 326 -13.16 10.20 5.29
CA VAL A 326 -12.68 11.58 5.49
C VAL A 326 -13.55 12.55 4.71
N GLY A 327 -13.93 13.67 5.31
CA GLY A 327 -14.62 14.77 4.62
C GLY A 327 -16.16 14.74 4.65
N MET A 328 -16.79 13.80 5.36
CA MET A 328 -18.22 13.94 5.65
C MET A 328 -18.43 14.96 6.75
N LYS A 329 -18.78 16.20 6.37
CA LYS A 329 -19.58 17.05 7.25
C LYS A 329 -20.95 16.41 7.35
N THR A 330 -21.36 16.10 8.57
CA THR A 330 -22.72 15.66 8.91
C THR A 330 -23.73 16.55 8.19
N GLU A 331 -24.72 15.90 7.53
CA GLU A 331 -25.92 16.44 6.94
C GLU A 331 -25.93 16.79 5.44
N ALA A 332 -26.73 16.02 4.75
CA ALA A 332 -27.57 16.37 3.59
C ALA A 332 -26.89 17.06 2.38
N SER A 333 -25.93 16.42 1.78
CA SER A 333 -25.65 16.69 0.37
C SER A 333 -25.49 15.34 -0.37
N ALA A 334 -26.55 14.96 -1.07
CA ALA A 334 -26.60 13.84 -2.02
C ALA A 334 -25.83 14.17 -3.32
N ALA A 335 -24.67 14.79 -3.22
CA ALA A 335 -23.78 14.96 -4.35
C ALA A 335 -22.94 13.68 -4.49
N GLU A 336 -22.93 13.09 -5.68
CA GLU A 336 -22.08 11.97 -6.02
C GLU A 336 -20.64 12.20 -5.53
N PRO A 337 -19.98 11.19 -4.98
CA PRO A 337 -18.61 11.32 -4.50
C PRO A 337 -17.68 11.57 -5.70
N THR A 338 -17.41 12.82 -6.00
CA THR A 338 -16.39 13.18 -6.97
C THR A 338 -15.05 12.70 -6.41
N PHE A 339 -14.38 11.82 -7.14
CA PHE A 339 -13.00 11.42 -6.84
C PHE A 339 -12.12 12.67 -6.83
N ALA A 340 -11.74 13.13 -5.68
CA ALA A 340 -10.82 14.24 -5.53
C ALA A 340 -9.39 13.68 -5.50
N ALA A 341 -8.58 14.08 -6.47
CA ALA A 341 -7.14 13.82 -6.43
C ALA A 341 -6.52 14.42 -5.15
N PRO A 342 -5.40 13.88 -4.63
CA PRO A 342 -4.72 14.48 -3.48
C PRO A 342 -4.46 15.96 -3.72
N ALA A 343 -4.82 16.80 -2.76
CA ALA A 343 -4.81 18.25 -2.90
C ALA A 343 -3.43 18.85 -3.21
N GLN A 344 -2.37 18.12 -2.91
CA GLN A 344 -0.97 18.48 -3.20
C GLN A 344 -0.51 18.06 -4.60
N LEU A 345 -1.33 17.30 -5.35
CA LEU A 345 -1.00 16.82 -6.69
C LEU A 345 -1.31 17.88 -7.74
N ALA A 346 -0.30 18.52 -8.31
CA ALA A 346 -0.46 19.35 -9.49
C ALA A 346 -0.52 18.46 -10.75
N GLN A 347 -1.62 18.51 -11.48
CA GLN A 347 -1.83 17.73 -12.70
C GLN A 347 -1.74 18.65 -13.90
N HIS A 348 -0.92 18.26 -14.88
CA HIS A 348 -0.77 18.95 -16.15
C HIS A 348 -1.08 17.97 -17.29
N ALA A 349 -1.89 18.39 -18.25
CA ALA A 349 -2.19 17.62 -19.45
C ALA A 349 -1.57 18.29 -20.67
N VAL A 350 -0.87 17.50 -21.48
CA VAL A 350 -0.28 17.96 -22.75
C VAL A 350 -0.85 17.10 -23.87
N ILE A 351 -1.55 17.73 -24.81
CA ILE A 351 -2.09 17.06 -26.00
C ILE A 351 -1.02 17.03 -27.07
N VAL A 352 -0.60 15.83 -27.47
CA VAL A 352 0.51 15.62 -28.40
C VAL A 352 0.09 14.67 -29.52
N PRO A 353 0.39 14.99 -30.80
CA PRO A 353 0.20 14.06 -31.89
C PRO A 353 0.98 12.75 -31.66
N PRO A 354 0.45 11.58 -32.07
CA PRO A 354 1.07 10.29 -31.80
C PRO A 354 2.54 10.19 -32.23
N LYS A 355 2.89 10.76 -33.37
CA LYS A 355 4.27 10.77 -33.93
C LYS A 355 5.29 11.57 -33.08
N LEU A 356 4.80 12.51 -32.27
CA LEU A 356 5.65 13.38 -31.45
C LEU A 356 5.73 12.96 -29.97
N ARG A 357 5.03 11.89 -29.56
CA ARG A 357 4.97 11.47 -28.15
C ARG A 357 6.36 11.27 -27.54
N PHE A 358 7.23 10.55 -28.24
CA PHE A 358 8.58 10.28 -27.75
C PHE A 358 9.42 11.56 -27.59
N VAL A 359 9.41 12.42 -28.61
CA VAL A 359 10.15 13.71 -28.60
C VAL A 359 9.60 14.63 -27.49
N SER A 360 8.27 14.67 -27.32
CA SER A 360 7.64 15.47 -26.27
C SER A 360 7.99 14.94 -24.88
N LEU A 361 8.06 13.62 -24.69
CA LEU A 361 8.53 13.01 -23.45
C LEU A 361 9.97 13.45 -23.13
N LEU A 362 10.88 13.38 -24.11
CA LEU A 362 12.26 13.82 -23.92
C LEU A 362 12.35 15.30 -23.56
N ALA A 363 11.55 16.15 -24.23
CA ALA A 363 11.49 17.58 -23.94
C ALA A 363 10.99 17.87 -22.53
N LEU A 364 9.92 17.17 -22.08
CA LEU A 364 9.39 17.30 -20.73
C LEU A 364 10.40 16.85 -19.68
N LEU A 365 11.07 15.70 -19.89
CA LEU A 365 12.12 15.22 -19.00
C LEU A 365 13.27 16.24 -18.90
N ARG A 366 13.72 16.76 -20.04
CA ARG A 366 14.81 17.75 -20.09
C ARG A 366 14.43 19.08 -19.43
N GLN A 367 13.18 19.49 -19.54
CA GLN A 367 12.67 20.69 -18.85
C GLN A 367 12.51 20.49 -17.35
N SER A 368 12.21 19.25 -16.93
CA SER A 368 11.96 18.93 -15.52
C SER A 368 13.25 18.71 -14.72
N LEU A 369 14.31 18.19 -15.35
CA LEU A 369 15.58 17.86 -14.69
C LEU A 369 16.28 19.05 -14.00
N PRO A 370 16.40 20.26 -14.58
CA PRO A 370 16.99 21.40 -13.88
C PRO A 370 16.20 21.82 -12.63
N ARG A 371 14.85 21.78 -12.73
CA ARG A 371 13.96 22.08 -11.59
C ARG A 371 14.09 21.07 -10.47
N VAL A 372 14.43 19.82 -10.85
CA VAL A 372 14.70 18.72 -9.93
C VAL A 372 16.04 18.93 -9.23
N ALA A 373 17.07 19.41 -9.93
CA ALA A 373 18.37 19.72 -9.36
C ALA A 373 18.32 20.90 -8.38
N ASP A 374 17.53 21.93 -8.67
CA ASP A 374 17.31 23.07 -7.77
C ASP A 374 16.54 22.68 -6.50
N ALA A 375 15.63 21.71 -6.62
CA ALA A 375 14.91 21.15 -5.48
C ALA A 375 15.77 20.15 -4.64
N ALA A 376 16.89 19.66 -5.20
CA ALA A 376 17.78 18.70 -4.53
C ALA A 376 18.47 19.26 -3.27
N HIS A 377 18.45 20.58 -3.05
CA HIS A 377 18.82 21.19 -1.77
C HIS A 377 17.84 20.82 -0.63
N GLN A 378 16.70 20.14 -0.95
CA GLN A 378 15.69 19.71 0.02
C GLN A 378 15.34 18.20 -0.06
N GLY A 379 16.09 17.40 -0.78
CA GLY A 379 15.85 15.96 -0.99
C GLY A 379 15.88 15.59 -2.48
N ALA A 380 16.46 14.45 -2.83
CA ALA A 380 16.65 14.02 -4.22
C ALA A 380 15.31 13.90 -4.94
N ALA A 381 15.07 14.75 -5.91
CA ALA A 381 13.86 14.71 -6.73
C ALA A 381 13.99 13.56 -7.75
N ARG A 382 12.88 12.84 -7.96
CA ARG A 382 12.80 11.62 -8.77
C ARG A 382 11.69 11.77 -9.81
N ILE A 383 11.93 11.26 -11.01
CA ILE A 383 10.93 11.24 -12.07
C ILE A 383 10.55 9.81 -12.38
N MET A 384 9.25 9.49 -12.36
CA MET A 384 8.72 8.22 -12.83
C MET A 384 7.91 8.45 -14.10
N VAL A 385 8.15 7.61 -15.12
CA VAL A 385 7.41 7.62 -16.37
C VAL A 385 6.61 6.32 -16.47
N PHE A 386 5.29 6.44 -16.53
CA PHE A 386 4.40 5.29 -16.68
C PHE A 386 4.07 5.08 -18.16
N LEU A 387 4.21 3.84 -18.63
CA LEU A 387 3.98 3.43 -20.00
C LEU A 387 2.97 2.28 -20.05
N THR A 388 2.37 2.05 -21.22
CA THR A 388 1.19 1.17 -21.36
C THR A 388 1.49 -0.32 -21.26
N CYS A 389 2.68 -0.78 -21.65
CA CYS A 389 3.07 -2.19 -21.62
C CYS A 389 4.56 -2.37 -21.41
N THR A 390 4.95 -3.62 -21.11
CA THR A 390 6.34 -4.03 -20.86
C THR A 390 7.28 -3.69 -22.02
N ASP A 391 6.86 -4.01 -23.24
CA ASP A 391 7.66 -3.78 -24.45
C ASP A 391 7.91 -2.28 -24.67
N THR A 392 6.91 -1.45 -24.36
CA THR A 392 7.05 0.01 -24.44
C THR A 392 8.05 0.53 -23.40
N VAL A 393 8.08 -0.05 -22.21
CA VAL A 393 9.08 0.28 -21.17
C VAL A 393 10.48 -0.07 -21.66
N ASP A 394 10.68 -1.29 -22.17
CA ASP A 394 11.98 -1.73 -22.70
C ASP A 394 12.42 -0.88 -23.88
N PHE A 395 11.52 -0.58 -24.82
CA PHE A 395 11.81 0.31 -25.96
C PHE A 395 12.29 1.67 -25.49
N HIS A 396 11.57 2.35 -24.60
CA HIS A 396 11.96 3.68 -24.12
C HIS A 396 13.26 3.64 -23.33
N TRP A 397 13.47 2.61 -22.52
CA TRP A 397 14.69 2.43 -21.74
C TRP A 397 15.91 2.27 -22.64
N HIS A 398 15.82 1.45 -23.70
CA HIS A 398 16.88 1.29 -24.69
C HIS A 398 17.09 2.53 -25.57
N ALA A 399 15.98 3.13 -26.02
CA ALA A 399 16.04 4.30 -26.90
C ALA A 399 16.64 5.52 -26.19
N ILE A 400 16.29 5.75 -24.93
CA ILE A 400 16.83 6.87 -24.15
C ILE A 400 18.26 6.56 -23.70
N GLY A 401 18.54 5.37 -23.19
CA GLY A 401 19.86 4.99 -22.71
C GLY A 401 20.88 4.80 -23.83
N GLY A 402 20.45 4.36 -25.00
CA GLY A 402 21.29 4.23 -26.20
C GLY A 402 21.49 5.52 -26.99
N ALA A 403 20.79 6.62 -26.60
CA ALA A 403 20.86 7.88 -27.34
C ALA A 403 22.24 8.53 -27.22
N ARG A 404 22.81 8.88 -28.37
CA ARG A 404 24.10 9.57 -28.51
C ARG A 404 23.92 10.90 -29.20
N LEU A 405 24.75 11.86 -28.84
CA LEU A 405 24.85 13.17 -29.53
C LEU A 405 26.05 13.12 -30.45
N GLY A 406 25.80 13.16 -31.77
CA GLY A 406 26.83 13.16 -32.82
C GLY A 406 27.19 11.79 -33.40
N ASP A 407 28.10 11.76 -34.38
CA ASP A 407 28.48 10.59 -35.20
C ASP A 407 29.47 9.62 -34.50
N GLN A 408 29.42 9.47 -33.18
CA GLN A 408 30.32 8.54 -32.53
C GLN A 408 29.87 7.09 -32.80
N GLU A 409 30.74 6.34 -33.51
CA GLU A 409 30.55 4.91 -33.76
C GLU A 409 30.40 4.11 -32.45
N ALA A 410 29.47 3.18 -32.47
CA ALA A 410 29.25 2.29 -31.36
C ALA A 410 30.44 1.35 -31.18
N SER A 411 31.19 1.48 -30.10
CA SER A 411 32.10 0.41 -29.68
C SER A 411 31.30 -0.86 -29.46
N LYS A 412 31.60 -1.93 -30.21
CA LYS A 412 30.91 -3.23 -30.17
C LYS A 412 31.26 -4.08 -28.95
N GLU A 413 31.80 -3.47 -27.90
CA GLU A 413 32.19 -4.22 -26.71
C GLU A 413 31.10 -4.26 -25.68
N ALA A 414 30.72 -5.48 -25.36
CA ALA A 414 30.09 -5.99 -24.18
C ALA A 414 28.60 -5.69 -23.96
N ALA A 415 27.78 -6.66 -24.16
CA ALA A 415 26.72 -6.88 -23.19
C ALA A 415 26.30 -8.34 -23.15
N LEU A 416 26.98 -9.13 -22.34
CA LEU A 416 26.48 -10.42 -21.90
C LEU A 416 25.47 -10.27 -20.73
N GLU A 417 25.46 -9.11 -20.07
CA GLU A 417 24.48 -8.80 -19.00
C GLU A 417 23.79 -7.45 -19.26
N THR A 418 22.49 -7.43 -19.20
CA THR A 418 21.72 -6.18 -19.29
C THR A 418 22.00 -5.34 -18.03
N PRO A 419 22.54 -4.11 -18.16
CA PRO A 419 22.89 -3.30 -17.00
C PRO A 419 21.64 -2.94 -16.20
N LEU A 420 21.77 -2.80 -14.89
CA LEU A 420 20.68 -2.38 -14.00
C LEU A 420 20.19 -0.96 -14.32
N ALA A 421 21.13 -0.06 -14.62
CA ALA A 421 20.87 1.32 -15.00
C ALA A 421 21.55 1.63 -16.34
N GLN A 422 20.91 2.47 -17.15
CA GLN A 422 21.53 3.06 -18.33
C GLN A 422 21.84 4.54 -18.10
N HIS A 423 22.86 5.04 -18.76
CA HIS A 423 23.24 6.44 -18.79
C HIS A 423 23.13 6.97 -20.22
N SER A 424 22.60 8.17 -20.37
CA SER A 424 22.37 8.79 -21.67
C SER A 424 23.10 10.12 -21.79
N GLN A 425 23.64 10.42 -22.97
CA GLN A 425 24.16 11.74 -23.27
C GLN A 425 23.07 12.82 -23.29
N LEU A 426 21.80 12.45 -23.49
CA LEU A 426 20.68 13.39 -23.40
C LEU A 426 20.44 13.88 -21.98
N PHE A 427 20.82 13.07 -20.97
CA PHE A 427 20.63 13.33 -19.54
C PHE A 427 21.91 13.01 -18.77
N PRO A 428 22.97 13.85 -18.89
CA PRO A 428 24.24 13.60 -18.23
C PRO A 428 24.10 13.46 -16.71
N GLY A 429 24.72 12.43 -16.14
CA GLY A 429 24.69 12.19 -14.69
C GLY A 429 23.40 11.62 -14.11
N VAL A 430 22.37 11.38 -14.94
CA VAL A 430 21.09 10.83 -14.49
C VAL A 430 21.00 9.35 -14.82
N PRO A 431 20.96 8.43 -13.83
CA PRO A 431 20.75 7.02 -14.08
C PRO A 431 19.29 6.73 -14.44
N ILE A 432 19.08 5.90 -15.46
CA ILE A 432 17.77 5.53 -15.99
C ILE A 432 17.50 4.06 -15.69
N TYR A 433 16.51 3.81 -14.87
CA TYR A 433 16.07 2.46 -14.48
C TYR A 433 14.82 2.06 -15.24
N ARG A 434 14.55 0.76 -15.34
CA ARG A 434 13.28 0.21 -15.82
C ARG A 434 12.63 -0.65 -14.74
N LEU A 435 11.30 -0.72 -14.79
CA LEU A 435 10.52 -1.56 -13.87
C LEU A 435 9.24 -2.05 -14.56
N HIS A 436 9.09 -3.35 -14.71
CA HIS A 436 7.88 -3.97 -15.27
C HIS A 436 7.71 -5.42 -14.82
N GLY A 437 6.52 -5.99 -15.07
CA GLY A 437 6.14 -7.32 -14.57
C GLY A 437 6.96 -8.49 -15.08
N SER A 438 7.53 -8.41 -16.30
CA SER A 438 8.32 -9.49 -16.92
C SER A 438 9.76 -9.57 -16.41
N MET A 439 10.24 -8.57 -15.63
CA MET A 439 11.57 -8.62 -15.01
C MET A 439 11.62 -9.64 -13.88
N SER A 440 12.82 -10.20 -13.65
CA SER A 440 13.06 -11.06 -12.50
C SER A 440 12.78 -10.31 -11.18
N GLN A 441 12.35 -11.02 -10.14
CA GLN A 441 12.11 -10.40 -8.84
C GLN A 441 13.38 -9.78 -8.24
N LYS A 442 14.55 -10.36 -8.53
CA LYS A 442 15.86 -9.85 -8.12
C LYS A 442 16.13 -8.49 -8.73
N ASP A 443 15.95 -8.36 -10.05
CA ASP A 443 16.20 -7.12 -10.78
C ASP A 443 15.22 -6.02 -10.41
N ARG A 444 13.94 -6.37 -10.20
CA ARG A 444 12.93 -5.43 -9.73
C ARG A 444 13.29 -4.82 -8.37
N ILE A 445 13.72 -5.65 -7.43
CA ILE A 445 14.16 -5.18 -6.10
C ILE A 445 15.41 -4.34 -6.22
N ALA A 446 16.37 -4.74 -7.05
CA ALA A 446 17.60 -3.99 -7.27
C ALA A 446 17.33 -2.61 -7.89
N SER A 447 16.48 -2.52 -8.93
CA SER A 447 16.07 -1.25 -9.55
C SER A 447 15.37 -0.33 -8.55
N LEU A 448 14.44 -0.87 -7.73
CA LEU A 448 13.75 -0.08 -6.73
C LEU A 448 14.70 0.43 -5.63
N ARG A 449 15.62 -0.41 -5.16
CA ARG A 449 16.62 0.00 -4.16
C ARG A 449 17.52 1.09 -4.70
N ALA A 450 18.08 0.91 -5.89
CA ALA A 450 18.94 1.89 -6.52
C ALA A 450 18.22 3.23 -6.75
N PHE A 451 16.95 3.20 -7.15
CA PHE A 451 16.11 4.41 -7.27
C PHE A 451 15.86 5.09 -5.92
N HIS A 452 15.87 4.34 -4.81
CA HIS A 452 15.69 4.88 -3.45
C HIS A 452 16.99 5.43 -2.84
N THR A 453 18.15 4.78 -3.05
CA THR A 453 19.41 5.11 -2.37
C THR A 453 20.12 6.35 -2.91
N LEU A 454 19.70 6.91 -4.03
CA LEU A 454 20.28 8.15 -4.60
C LEU A 454 20.07 9.40 -3.71
N THR A 455 19.56 9.27 -2.49
CA THR A 455 19.30 10.39 -1.57
C THR A 455 20.45 10.68 -0.61
N ASP A 456 21.33 9.71 -0.37
CA ASP A 456 22.42 9.87 0.58
C ASP A 456 23.73 9.93 -0.22
N GLY A 457 24.28 11.13 -0.37
CA GLY A 457 25.54 11.41 -1.06
C GLY A 457 26.80 10.80 -0.39
N THR A 458 26.67 9.65 0.27
CA THR A 458 27.76 8.89 0.86
C THR A 458 27.57 7.41 0.53
N GLU A 459 28.58 6.89 -0.18
CA GLU A 459 28.86 5.50 -0.50
C GLU A 459 28.34 5.00 -1.87
N GLY A 460 29.33 4.76 -2.72
CA GLY A 460 29.20 4.04 -3.97
C GLY A 460 28.76 2.58 -3.72
N PRO A 461 28.29 1.85 -4.76
CA PRO A 461 27.81 0.49 -4.61
C PRO A 461 28.91 -0.41 -4.06
N PRO A 462 28.61 -1.29 -3.12
CA PRO A 462 29.55 -2.35 -2.75
C PRO A 462 29.78 -3.25 -3.97
N ALA A 463 31.03 -3.55 -4.22
CA ALA A 463 31.55 -4.38 -5.29
C ALA A 463 30.94 -5.80 -5.35
#